data_39d963192e376490298b0ecb7b13e859
#
_entry.id   39d963192e376490298b0ecb7b13e859
#
_cell.length_a   1.000
_cell.length_b   1.000
_cell.length_c   1.000
_cell.angle_alpha   90.00
_cell.angle_beta   90.00
_cell.angle_gamma   90.00
#
_symmetry.space_group_name_H-M   'P 1'
#
loop_
_entity.id
_entity.type
_entity.pdbx_description
1 polymer ?
#
loop_
_entity_poly.entity_id
_entity_poly.type
_entity_poly.pdbx_seq_one_letter_code
_entity_poly.pdbx_strand_id
1 'polypeptide(L)'
;MHTKLKNGACFVTEAEKKELKSSTMKRVMIWLIATFVCSASVCNAQQGDESAMGYPQAEWLRAGDILMHTPGQELFNGVIHPAAGLFEDYFDVDKAAEEHRGYIEMLQKNGIRVHTVRDILDEVGIDSLRVLADNELIYDISGIPDVDADESEAYRQEVLQKMSRGDLIRCILLQPTVKLSKTDNNTGYEAQYIQNPLMNLYFTRDQSITTPRGHVICNMNSSQRAPETSIISLCYEHLGLKPILRIEGDGRLEGGDYIPAGTVSLIGCGMRTNDEGIRQLMEADAFGHDTVVVVRDHKLWQMQMHLDTYFNIIDRNLCTMVSSRLNAQLGEPEFNTCDIWARKPGTKEYALWKQDQPFVEYIRSRGFEIIPIDYDDEMHYANNFLTIAPRHIMAVGGQSEELQRRFADAGVTVEWVPLESLIDGYGAAHCMTQVLQRETTGDTVSAIVSTANDANVTDTKAYSLDGRRLQGKPSCADVYIDNGIKVVNK
;
A
#
# COMPACT_ATOMS: atom_id res chain seq x y z
N MET A 1 26.12 17.51 73.02
CA MET A 1 26.04 16.37 73.94
C MET A 1 26.04 15.12 73.10
N HIS A 2 27.14 14.38 73.27
CA HIS A 2 27.48 13.15 72.49
C HIS A 2 26.62 11.97 72.89
N THR A 3 26.21 11.13 71.95
CA THR A 3 26.14 9.70 72.24
C THR A 3 26.45 8.88 70.94
N LYS A 4 27.52 8.14 71.00
CA LYS A 4 27.99 7.14 70.04
C LYS A 4 27.07 5.93 70.03
N LEU A 5 26.76 5.35 68.90
CA LEU A 5 26.30 3.98 68.77
C LEU A 5 27.31 3.18 67.94
N LYS A 6 27.69 2.02 68.45
CA LYS A 6 28.73 1.12 68.03
C LYS A 6 28.31 0.27 66.81
N ASN A 7 29.28 0.05 65.93
CA ASN A 7 29.25 -0.95 64.86
C ASN A 7 29.26 -2.37 65.42
N GLY A 8 28.31 -3.19 65.06
CA GLY A 8 28.34 -4.64 65.18
C GLY A 8 28.39 -5.28 63.80
N ALA A 9 29.57 -5.58 63.31
CA ALA A 9 29.75 -6.34 62.10
C ALA A 9 29.67 -7.84 62.44
N CYS A 10 28.67 -8.52 61.93
CA CYS A 10 28.51 -9.95 62.00
C CYS A 10 29.27 -10.57 60.81
N PHE A 11 30.38 -11.25 61.09
CA PHE A 11 31.14 -11.96 60.05
C PHE A 11 30.47 -13.30 59.76
N VAL A 12 29.93 -13.45 58.57
CA VAL A 12 29.47 -14.73 58.04
C VAL A 12 30.66 -15.47 57.44
N THR A 13 30.86 -16.71 57.86
CA THR A 13 31.99 -17.55 57.45
C THR A 13 31.90 -17.98 55.96
N GLU A 14 33.05 -18.27 55.35
CA GLU A 14 33.09 -18.67 53.93
C GLU A 14 32.32 -19.97 53.66
N ALA A 15 32.12 -20.82 54.66
CA ALA A 15 31.29 -22.03 54.55
C ALA A 15 29.81 -21.71 54.37
N GLU A 16 29.28 -20.73 55.16
CA GLU A 16 27.89 -20.30 55.07
C GLU A 16 27.57 -19.57 53.77
N LYS A 17 28.56 -18.84 53.22
CA LYS A 17 28.44 -18.24 51.87
C LYS A 17 28.38 -19.29 50.74
N LYS A 18 29.03 -20.43 50.92
CA LYS A 18 29.01 -21.52 49.95
C LYS A 18 27.71 -22.31 49.95
N GLU A 19 27.11 -22.52 51.13
CA GLU A 19 25.80 -23.16 51.25
C GLU A 19 24.66 -22.26 50.75
N LEU A 20 24.72 -20.96 51.02
CA LEU A 20 23.72 -20.01 50.52
C LEU A 20 23.72 -19.89 48.97
N LYS A 21 24.91 -19.88 48.36
CA LYS A 21 25.07 -19.92 46.89
C LYS A 21 24.55 -21.21 46.28
N SER A 22 24.78 -22.35 46.91
CA SER A 22 24.29 -23.65 46.42
C SER A 22 22.76 -23.76 46.49
N SER A 23 22.14 -23.24 47.58
CA SER A 23 20.69 -23.25 47.77
C SER A 23 20.00 -22.28 46.79
N THR A 24 20.59 -21.11 46.55
CA THR A 24 20.02 -20.11 45.62
C THR A 24 20.13 -20.58 44.18
N MET A 25 21.28 -21.20 43.78
CA MET A 25 21.42 -21.77 42.42
C MET A 25 20.48 -22.95 42.17
N LYS A 26 20.24 -23.82 43.17
CA LYS A 26 19.26 -24.90 43.03
C LYS A 26 17.81 -24.39 42.90
N ARG A 27 17.47 -23.32 43.61
CA ARG A 27 16.12 -22.68 43.49
C ARG A 27 15.95 -21.97 42.17
N VAL A 28 16.94 -21.28 41.63
CA VAL A 28 16.91 -20.64 40.33
C VAL A 28 16.85 -21.67 39.20
N MET A 29 17.55 -22.80 39.33
CA MET A 29 17.53 -23.88 38.35
C MET A 29 16.19 -24.65 38.33
N ILE A 30 15.53 -24.80 39.49
CA ILE A 30 14.19 -25.42 39.58
C ILE A 30 13.12 -24.45 39.02
N TRP A 31 13.26 -23.13 39.19
CA TRP A 31 12.38 -22.12 38.60
C TRP A 31 12.53 -22.03 37.07
N LEU A 32 13.79 -22.11 36.56
CA LEU A 32 14.05 -22.13 35.11
C LEU A 32 13.57 -23.41 34.44
N ILE A 33 13.63 -24.56 35.11
CA ILE A 33 13.06 -25.82 34.56
C ILE A 33 11.54 -25.83 34.65
N ALA A 34 10.94 -25.24 35.71
CA ALA A 34 9.47 -25.14 35.81
C ALA A 34 8.86 -24.15 34.79
N THR A 35 9.56 -23.05 34.48
CA THR A 35 9.15 -22.12 33.40
C THR A 35 9.35 -22.71 32.01
N PHE A 36 10.37 -23.55 31.80
CA PHE A 36 10.58 -24.22 30.50
C PHE A 36 9.61 -25.37 30.25
N VAL A 37 9.14 -26.07 31.30
CA VAL A 37 8.14 -27.13 31.18
C VAL A 37 6.71 -26.57 31.09
N CYS A 38 6.41 -25.41 31.71
CA CYS A 38 5.12 -24.74 31.51
C CYS A 38 4.99 -24.03 30.16
N SER A 39 6.10 -23.56 29.55
CA SER A 39 6.06 -22.98 28.20
C SER A 39 6.00 -24.05 27.09
N ALA A 40 6.37 -25.30 27.36
CA ALA A 40 6.25 -26.39 26.41
C ALA A 40 4.86 -27.08 26.42
N SER A 41 4.00 -26.83 27.44
CA SER A 41 2.69 -27.46 27.55
C SER A 41 1.52 -26.53 27.15
N VAL A 42 1.76 -25.27 26.80
CA VAL A 42 0.75 -24.33 26.28
C VAL A 42 0.85 -24.13 24.77
N CYS A 43 1.86 -24.72 24.11
CA CYS A 43 2.06 -24.63 22.65
C CYS A 43 1.41 -25.79 21.86
N ASN A 44 0.48 -26.55 22.41
CA ASN A 44 -0.16 -27.66 21.68
C ASN A 44 -1.70 -27.57 21.62
N ALA A 45 -2.23 -26.35 21.49
CA ALA A 45 -3.63 -26.16 21.16
C ALA A 45 -3.76 -24.87 20.34
N GLN A 46 -3.39 -24.96 19.07
CA GLN A 46 -3.86 -24.23 17.88
C GLN A 46 -2.76 -24.28 16.81
N GLN A 47 -2.54 -25.44 16.25
CA GLN A 47 -2.07 -25.51 14.86
C GLN A 47 -3.33 -25.28 13.99
N GLY A 48 -3.85 -24.06 13.99
CA GLY A 48 -4.50 -23.51 12.84
C GLY A 48 -3.41 -23.30 11.80
N ASP A 49 -3.65 -23.71 10.61
CA ASP A 49 -2.87 -23.50 9.41
C ASP A 49 -2.47 -22.01 9.36
N GLU A 50 -1.26 -21.64 9.82
CA GLU A 50 -0.71 -20.31 9.62
C GLU A 50 -0.34 -20.24 8.15
N SER A 51 -1.31 -19.84 7.33
CA SER A 51 -1.06 -19.50 5.94
C SER A 51 0.06 -18.45 5.90
N ALA A 52 1.12 -18.75 5.17
CA ALA A 52 2.27 -17.88 5.10
C ALA A 52 1.87 -16.53 4.50
N MET A 53 2.19 -15.44 5.18
CA MET A 53 2.04 -14.09 4.63
C MET A 53 3.20 -13.76 3.69
N GLY A 54 2.92 -13.06 2.60
CA GLY A 54 3.92 -12.70 1.61
C GLY A 54 3.45 -11.61 0.65
N TYR A 55 4.18 -11.42 -0.42
CA TYR A 55 3.82 -10.43 -1.43
C TYR A 55 2.53 -10.83 -2.17
N PRO A 56 1.60 -9.86 -2.38
CA PRO A 56 0.30 -10.12 -2.99
C PRO A 56 0.41 -10.72 -4.40
N GLN A 57 -0.15 -11.91 -4.57
CA GLN A 57 -0.32 -12.50 -5.90
C GLN A 57 -1.66 -12.08 -6.52
N ALA A 58 -2.65 -11.76 -5.70
CA ALA A 58 -3.96 -11.34 -6.13
C ALA A 58 -4.64 -10.44 -5.09
N GLU A 59 -5.48 -9.51 -5.56
CA GLU A 59 -6.21 -8.56 -4.72
C GLU A 59 -7.22 -9.27 -3.78
N TRP A 60 -7.76 -10.42 -4.17
CA TRP A 60 -8.72 -11.17 -3.35
C TRP A 60 -8.11 -12.03 -2.24
N LEU A 61 -6.79 -12.16 -2.15
CA LEU A 61 -6.16 -12.93 -1.07
C LEU A 61 -6.29 -12.18 0.26
N ARG A 62 -6.37 -12.93 1.36
CA ARG A 62 -6.53 -12.34 2.68
C ARG A 62 -5.41 -11.33 2.97
N ALA A 63 -5.81 -10.12 3.37
CA ALA A 63 -4.88 -9.07 3.76
C ALA A 63 -4.28 -9.35 5.15
N GLY A 64 -2.98 -9.12 5.30
CA GLY A 64 -2.25 -9.33 6.55
C GLY A 64 -1.74 -8.04 7.18
N ASP A 65 -0.91 -7.30 6.45
CA ASP A 65 -0.32 -6.05 6.91
C ASP A 65 -0.71 -4.89 5.97
N ILE A 66 -1.09 -3.77 6.56
CA ILE A 66 -1.51 -2.56 5.84
C ILE A 66 -0.82 -1.34 6.44
N LEU A 67 -0.33 -0.43 5.58
CA LEU A 67 0.15 0.90 5.96
C LEU A 67 -0.96 1.92 5.72
N MET A 68 -1.21 2.78 6.70
CA MET A 68 -2.22 3.85 6.65
C MET A 68 -1.67 5.15 7.25
N HIS A 69 -2.32 6.28 6.96
CA HIS A 69 -2.04 7.56 7.61
C HIS A 69 -3.33 8.24 8.03
N THR A 70 -3.56 8.35 9.34
CA THR A 70 -4.70 9.14 9.83
C THR A 70 -4.45 10.61 9.57
N PRO A 71 -5.35 11.30 8.86
CA PRO A 71 -5.18 12.71 8.55
C PRO A 71 -5.09 13.56 9.81
N GLY A 72 -4.27 14.59 9.74
CA GLY A 72 -3.99 15.51 10.83
C GLY A 72 -4.05 16.97 10.41
N GLN A 73 -3.18 17.80 10.99
CA GLN A 73 -3.13 19.25 10.72
C GLN A 73 -2.85 19.57 9.25
N GLU A 74 -2.13 18.71 8.55
CA GLU A 74 -1.80 18.86 7.13
C GLU A 74 -3.06 18.89 6.25
N LEU A 75 -4.13 18.15 6.63
CA LEU A 75 -5.38 18.10 5.89
C LEU A 75 -6.12 19.43 5.89
N PHE A 76 -6.06 20.19 7.01
CA PHE A 76 -6.80 21.45 7.16
C PHE A 76 -6.56 22.44 6.03
N ASN A 77 -5.31 22.55 5.55
CA ASN A 77 -5.00 23.46 4.46
C ASN A 77 -5.65 23.06 3.12
N GLY A 78 -5.91 21.77 2.92
CA GLY A 78 -6.59 21.27 1.72
C GLY A 78 -8.07 21.65 1.69
N VAL A 79 -8.77 21.51 2.82
CA VAL A 79 -10.22 21.81 2.90
C VAL A 79 -10.53 23.31 2.89
N ILE A 80 -9.56 24.19 3.12
CA ILE A 80 -9.75 25.64 2.98
C ILE A 80 -10.03 26.05 1.52
N HIS A 81 -9.45 25.33 0.56
CA HIS A 81 -9.74 25.50 -0.86
C HIS A 81 -9.75 24.10 -1.52
N PRO A 82 -10.85 23.35 -1.43
CA PRO A 82 -10.92 21.94 -1.81
C PRO A 82 -10.35 21.66 -3.20
N ALA A 83 -10.79 22.37 -4.22
CA ALA A 83 -10.35 22.15 -5.60
C ALA A 83 -8.80 22.30 -5.77
N ALA A 84 -8.16 23.22 -5.04
CA ALA A 84 -6.69 23.35 -5.05
C ALA A 84 -6.00 22.24 -4.24
N GLY A 85 -6.69 21.70 -3.22
CA GLY A 85 -6.25 20.57 -2.40
C GLY A 85 -6.44 19.20 -3.07
N LEU A 86 -6.99 19.16 -4.29
CA LEU A 86 -7.44 17.95 -4.97
C LEU A 86 -8.58 17.26 -4.21
N PHE A 87 -9.51 18.04 -3.67
CA PHE A 87 -10.73 17.59 -3.00
C PHE A 87 -11.97 18.07 -3.76
N GLU A 88 -13.06 17.33 -3.62
CA GLU A 88 -14.32 17.66 -4.27
C GLU A 88 -15.05 18.82 -3.57
N ASP A 89 -15.18 18.71 -2.24
CA ASP A 89 -15.86 19.69 -1.41
C ASP A 89 -15.17 19.84 -0.04
N TYR A 90 -15.68 20.77 0.77
CA TYR A 90 -15.27 20.95 2.16
C TYR A 90 -15.82 19.83 3.05
N PHE A 91 -15.00 19.31 3.93
CA PHE A 91 -15.40 18.40 4.99
C PHE A 91 -14.70 18.72 6.33
N ASP A 92 -15.28 18.27 7.42
CA ASP A 92 -14.75 18.47 8.77
C ASP A 92 -13.53 17.58 9.03
N VAL A 93 -12.38 18.21 9.32
CA VAL A 93 -11.08 17.52 9.49
C VAL A 93 -11.07 16.61 10.72
N ASP A 94 -11.70 17.04 11.83
CA ASP A 94 -11.74 16.25 13.07
C ASP A 94 -12.62 15.01 12.88
N LYS A 95 -13.77 15.18 12.22
CA LYS A 95 -14.66 14.07 11.84
C LYS A 95 -13.98 13.11 10.88
N ALA A 96 -13.28 13.62 9.85
CA ALA A 96 -12.50 12.81 8.92
C ALA A 96 -11.44 11.95 9.64
N ALA A 97 -10.73 12.54 10.60
CA ALA A 97 -9.75 11.81 11.42
C ALA A 97 -10.41 10.75 12.32
N GLU A 98 -11.62 10.99 12.84
CA GLU A 98 -12.40 10.02 13.59
C GLU A 98 -12.86 8.85 12.73
N GLU A 99 -13.44 9.14 11.57
CA GLU A 99 -13.85 8.14 10.56
C GLU A 99 -12.68 7.23 10.17
N HIS A 100 -11.51 7.83 9.89
CA HIS A 100 -10.31 7.07 9.53
C HIS A 100 -9.81 6.18 10.67
N ARG A 101 -9.83 6.65 11.92
CA ARG A 101 -9.50 5.80 13.08
C ARG A 101 -10.49 4.65 13.25
N GLY A 102 -11.79 4.91 13.05
CA GLY A 102 -12.81 3.87 13.03
C GLY A 102 -12.54 2.79 11.98
N TYR A 103 -12.08 3.20 10.79
CA TYR A 103 -11.71 2.28 9.73
C TYR A 103 -10.50 1.41 10.14
N ILE A 104 -9.47 1.99 10.75
CA ILE A 104 -8.32 1.24 11.31
C ILE A 104 -8.80 0.19 12.32
N GLU A 105 -9.69 0.56 13.25
CA GLU A 105 -10.23 -0.37 14.24
C GLU A 105 -11.00 -1.53 13.60
N MET A 106 -11.76 -1.28 12.54
CA MET A 106 -12.46 -2.32 11.79
C MET A 106 -11.50 -3.30 11.12
N LEU A 107 -10.43 -2.80 10.50
CA LEU A 107 -9.36 -3.63 9.93
C LEU A 107 -8.70 -4.51 11.00
N GLN A 108 -8.36 -3.94 12.15
CA GLN A 108 -7.76 -4.66 13.28
C GLN A 108 -8.69 -5.74 13.86
N LYS A 109 -10.00 -5.49 13.95
CA LYS A 109 -11.02 -6.48 14.35
C LYS A 109 -11.08 -7.67 13.40
N ASN A 110 -10.73 -7.47 12.12
CA ASN A 110 -10.61 -8.53 11.13
C ASN A 110 -9.24 -9.25 11.16
N GLY A 111 -8.42 -8.96 12.17
CA GLY A 111 -7.11 -9.59 12.35
C GLY A 111 -6.02 -9.07 11.40
N ILE A 112 -6.25 -7.93 10.78
CA ILE A 112 -5.29 -7.25 9.92
C ILE A 112 -4.39 -6.36 10.79
N ARG A 113 -3.08 -6.45 10.60
CA ARG A 113 -2.12 -5.58 11.26
C ARG A 113 -2.06 -4.26 10.52
N VAL A 114 -2.34 -3.18 11.23
CA VAL A 114 -2.25 -1.83 10.66
C VAL A 114 -1.05 -1.11 11.25
N HIS A 115 -0.18 -0.63 10.38
CA HIS A 115 0.91 0.28 10.69
C HIS A 115 0.46 1.69 10.31
N THR A 116 0.70 2.69 11.16
CA THR A 116 0.41 4.07 10.78
C THR A 116 1.68 4.85 10.51
N VAL A 117 1.66 5.70 9.50
CA VAL A 117 2.77 6.61 9.19
C VAL A 117 3.12 7.45 10.42
N ARG A 118 2.09 7.89 11.17
CA ARG A 118 2.29 8.71 12.35
C ARG A 118 3.05 7.99 13.45
N ASP A 119 2.65 6.75 13.77
CA ASP A 119 3.35 5.95 14.80
C ASP A 119 4.80 5.70 14.38
N ILE A 120 5.02 5.39 13.10
CA ILE A 120 6.37 5.18 12.57
C ILE A 120 7.23 6.45 12.70
N LEU A 121 6.69 7.64 12.36
CA LEU A 121 7.40 8.90 12.55
C LEU A 121 7.70 9.21 14.02
N ASP A 122 6.85 8.73 14.94
CA ASP A 122 7.09 8.84 16.38
C ASP A 122 8.14 7.83 16.90
N GLU A 123 8.41 6.73 16.17
CA GLU A 123 9.34 5.67 16.55
C GLU A 123 10.73 5.77 15.91
N VAL A 124 10.83 6.23 14.66
CA VAL A 124 12.12 6.32 13.92
C VAL A 124 13.16 7.18 14.64
N GLY A 125 14.44 6.98 14.33
CA GLY A 125 15.53 7.77 14.88
C GLY A 125 15.35 9.27 14.58
N ILE A 126 15.66 10.13 15.56
CA ILE A 126 15.51 11.60 15.39
C ILE A 126 16.37 12.14 14.24
N ASP A 127 17.50 11.51 13.94
CA ASP A 127 18.38 11.92 12.85
C ASP A 127 17.74 11.64 11.47
N SER A 128 16.98 10.55 11.32
CA SER A 128 16.20 10.28 10.12
C SER A 128 15.11 11.34 9.89
N LEU A 129 14.46 11.80 10.97
CA LEU A 129 13.49 12.92 10.88
C LEU A 129 14.18 14.22 10.48
N ARG A 130 15.40 14.50 11.00
CA ARG A 130 16.17 15.67 10.62
C ARG A 130 16.51 15.68 9.14
N VAL A 131 16.90 14.54 8.59
CA VAL A 131 17.20 14.40 7.16
C VAL A 131 15.96 14.69 6.31
N LEU A 132 14.77 14.19 6.69
CA LEU A 132 13.54 14.52 5.97
C LEU A 132 13.17 15.99 6.15
N ALA A 133 13.19 16.52 7.36
CA ALA A 133 12.84 17.91 7.64
C ALA A 133 13.80 18.91 6.98
N ASP A 134 15.06 18.52 6.77
CA ASP A 134 16.07 19.31 6.06
C ASP A 134 15.68 19.57 4.61
N ASN A 135 15.05 18.63 3.96
CA ASN A 135 14.55 18.79 2.59
C ASN A 135 13.27 19.65 2.51
N GLU A 136 12.51 19.76 3.61
CA GLU A 136 11.17 20.34 3.61
C GLU A 136 11.10 21.74 4.25
N LEU A 137 12.07 22.12 5.12
CA LEU A 137 12.15 23.46 5.70
C LEU A 137 12.98 24.37 4.79
N ILE A 138 12.35 25.38 4.23
CA ILE A 138 13.01 26.32 3.33
C ILE A 138 13.12 27.70 3.98
N TYR A 139 14.32 28.32 3.96
CA TYR A 139 14.52 29.74 4.20
C TYR A 139 14.68 30.45 2.86
N ASP A 140 13.63 31.16 2.44
CA ASP A 140 13.66 31.98 1.22
C ASP A 140 14.22 33.40 1.56
N ILE A 141 15.47 33.61 1.21
CA ILE A 141 16.20 34.86 1.39
C ILE A 141 16.27 35.66 0.10
N SER A 142 15.59 35.31 -0.97
CA SER A 142 15.64 35.95 -2.29
C SER A 142 15.27 37.45 -2.27
N GLY A 143 14.49 37.86 -1.26
CA GLY A 143 14.10 39.25 -1.03
C GLY A 143 15.11 40.08 -0.23
N ILE A 144 16.24 39.53 0.19
CA ILE A 144 17.21 40.19 1.06
C ILE A 144 18.56 40.33 0.31
N PRO A 145 18.86 41.48 -0.32
CA PRO A 145 20.18 41.72 -0.85
C PRO A 145 21.20 41.74 0.31
N ASP A 146 22.39 41.23 0.08
CA ASP A 146 23.52 41.23 1.04
C ASP A 146 23.40 40.28 2.24
N VAL A 147 22.56 39.26 2.16
CA VAL A 147 22.58 38.13 3.10
C VAL A 147 23.52 37.05 2.58
N ASP A 148 24.40 36.58 3.45
CA ASP A 148 25.25 35.45 3.18
C ASP A 148 24.38 34.16 3.19
N ALA A 149 24.32 33.47 2.05
CA ALA A 149 23.53 32.25 1.91
C ALA A 149 24.06 31.14 2.82
N ASP A 150 25.37 31.03 3.00
CA ASP A 150 26.01 30.02 3.85
C ASP A 150 25.70 30.29 5.32
N GLU A 151 25.65 31.56 5.76
CA GLU A 151 25.26 31.93 7.11
C GLU A 151 23.78 31.62 7.37
N SER A 152 22.91 31.91 6.42
CA SER A 152 21.48 31.58 6.50
C SER A 152 21.25 30.07 6.57
N GLU A 153 21.97 29.28 5.77
CA GLU A 153 21.90 27.82 5.79
C GLU A 153 22.43 27.26 7.12
N ALA A 154 23.56 27.76 7.62
CA ALA A 154 24.09 27.34 8.91
C ALA A 154 23.09 27.57 10.06
N TYR A 155 22.39 28.73 10.02
CA TYR A 155 21.35 29.03 11.00
C TYR A 155 20.15 28.12 10.87
N ARG A 156 19.69 27.79 9.65
CA ARG A 156 18.63 26.83 9.41
C ARG A 156 18.97 25.45 9.97
N GLN A 157 20.21 25.00 9.76
CA GLN A 157 20.71 23.74 10.32
C GLN A 157 20.76 23.77 11.86
N GLU A 158 21.16 24.89 12.45
CA GLU A 158 21.14 25.04 13.91
C GLU A 158 19.71 24.96 14.48
N VAL A 159 18.72 25.53 13.78
CA VAL A 159 17.31 25.45 14.16
C VAL A 159 16.81 24.02 14.08
N LEU A 160 17.09 23.30 12.99
CA LEU A 160 16.73 21.88 12.83
C LEU A 160 17.32 20.99 13.92
N GLN A 161 18.58 21.26 14.33
CA GLN A 161 19.22 20.50 15.43
C GLN A 161 18.55 20.73 16.78
N LYS A 162 17.94 21.89 17.01
CA LYS A 162 17.23 22.25 18.26
C LYS A 162 15.78 21.78 18.28
N MET A 163 15.20 21.45 17.13
CA MET A 163 13.80 21.04 17.03
C MET A 163 13.53 19.74 17.80
N SER A 164 12.39 19.72 18.49
CA SER A 164 11.84 18.51 19.05
C SER A 164 11.38 17.55 17.95
N ARG A 165 11.19 16.24 18.28
CA ARG A 165 10.58 15.27 17.37
C ARG A 165 9.27 15.79 16.76
N GLY A 166 8.38 16.32 17.59
CA GLY A 166 7.09 16.85 17.14
C GLY A 166 7.23 18.01 16.17
N ASP A 167 8.23 18.89 16.34
CA ASP A 167 8.47 20.00 15.43
C ASP A 167 9.05 19.52 14.09
N LEU A 168 9.97 18.55 14.11
CA LEU A 168 10.47 17.91 12.89
C LEU A 168 9.34 17.26 12.08
N ILE A 169 8.45 16.53 12.76
CA ILE A 169 7.28 15.91 12.09
C ILE A 169 6.37 16.98 11.50
N ARG A 170 6.15 18.12 12.20
CA ARG A 170 5.38 19.24 11.63
C ARG A 170 6.06 19.82 10.39
N CYS A 171 7.38 19.99 10.39
CA CYS A 171 8.12 20.42 9.20
C CYS A 171 7.93 19.46 8.03
N ILE A 172 8.01 18.17 8.27
CA ILE A 172 7.84 17.13 7.24
C ILE A 172 6.41 17.17 6.66
N LEU A 173 5.38 17.27 7.51
CA LEU A 173 3.98 17.22 7.06
C LEU A 173 3.47 18.53 6.49
N LEU A 174 3.99 19.68 6.93
CA LEU A 174 3.51 21.01 6.54
C LEU A 174 4.41 21.73 5.52
N GLN A 175 5.64 21.26 5.33
CA GLN A 175 6.62 21.80 4.37
C GLN A 175 6.72 23.34 4.39
N PRO A 176 7.17 23.94 5.52
CA PRO A 176 7.17 25.38 5.67
C PRO A 176 8.29 26.05 4.87
N THR A 177 7.93 27.11 4.17
CA THR A 177 8.87 28.10 3.62
C THR A 177 8.77 29.38 4.45
N VAL A 178 9.88 29.82 5.01
CA VAL A 178 10.01 31.09 5.72
C VAL A 178 10.63 32.11 4.77
N LYS A 179 9.77 32.92 4.16
CA LYS A 179 10.21 33.97 3.25
C LYS A 179 10.59 35.21 4.06
N LEU A 180 11.89 35.52 4.09
CA LEU A 180 12.46 36.58 4.93
C LEU A 180 12.52 37.91 4.20
N SER A 181 12.36 39.00 4.94
CA SER A 181 12.65 40.36 4.53
C SER A 181 13.38 41.12 5.64
N LYS A 182 14.23 42.08 5.29
CA LYS A 182 14.87 42.98 6.26
C LYS A 182 13.94 44.11 6.66
N THR A 183 14.03 44.50 7.94
CA THR A 183 13.35 45.67 8.50
C THR A 183 14.29 46.40 9.48
N ASP A 184 14.08 47.68 9.65
CA ASP A 184 14.80 48.48 10.66
C ASP A 184 14.19 48.33 12.07
N ASN A 185 13.13 47.52 12.19
CA ASN A 185 12.38 47.31 13.45
C ASN A 185 12.72 45.97 14.08
N ASN A 186 12.35 45.82 15.35
CA ASN A 186 12.38 44.58 16.14
C ASN A 186 13.76 43.86 16.07
N THR A 187 13.75 42.64 15.52
CA THR A 187 14.96 41.80 15.37
C THR A 187 15.75 42.05 14.10
N GLY A 188 15.34 43.01 13.26
CA GLY A 188 15.94 43.29 11.96
C GLY A 188 15.38 42.39 10.82
N TYR A 189 14.46 41.50 11.12
CA TYR A 189 13.81 40.64 10.15
C TYR A 189 12.29 40.59 10.35
N GLU A 190 11.60 40.45 9.22
CA GLU A 190 10.19 40.06 9.14
C GLU A 190 10.07 38.81 8.25
N ALA A 191 9.02 38.01 8.48
CA ALA A 191 8.83 36.80 7.72
C ALA A 191 7.38 36.64 7.25
N GLN A 192 7.23 36.12 6.04
CA GLN A 192 5.99 35.51 5.55
C GLN A 192 6.14 33.99 5.62
N TYR A 193 5.20 33.32 6.27
CA TYR A 193 5.18 31.86 6.39
C TYR A 193 4.26 31.29 5.31
N ILE A 194 4.83 30.42 4.46
CA ILE A 194 4.13 29.70 3.40
C ILE A 194 4.21 28.21 3.75
N GLN A 195 3.14 27.48 3.53
CA GLN A 195 3.11 26.04 3.75
C GLN A 195 2.63 25.32 2.48
N ASN A 196 3.21 24.14 2.22
CA ASN A 196 2.77 23.22 1.17
C ASN A 196 2.50 21.85 1.79
N PRO A 197 1.43 21.74 2.61
CA PRO A 197 1.17 20.55 3.44
C PRO A 197 0.83 19.32 2.61
N LEU A 198 1.19 18.15 3.12
CA LEU A 198 0.94 16.86 2.50
C LEU A 198 -0.51 16.41 2.77
N MET A 199 -1.47 17.20 2.31
CA MET A 199 -2.90 17.05 2.64
C MET A 199 -3.52 15.75 2.11
N ASN A 200 -2.91 15.13 1.08
CA ASN A 200 -3.37 13.88 0.48
C ASN A 200 -2.63 12.63 1.00
N LEU A 201 -1.75 12.75 2.01
CA LEU A 201 -0.95 11.64 2.51
C LEU A 201 -1.80 10.49 3.09
N TYR A 202 -3.05 10.75 3.50
CA TYR A 202 -3.96 9.72 3.99
C TYR A 202 -4.41 8.73 2.90
N PHE A 203 -4.24 9.07 1.63
CA PHE A 203 -4.36 8.13 0.51
C PHE A 203 -3.05 7.36 0.32
N THR A 204 -2.77 6.44 1.25
CA THR A 204 -1.51 5.68 1.29
C THR A 204 -1.37 4.65 0.18
N ARG A 205 -2.40 4.44 -0.63
CA ARG A 205 -2.37 3.57 -1.80
C ARG A 205 -1.40 4.07 -2.87
N ASP A 206 -1.28 5.41 -3.05
CA ASP A 206 -0.75 5.97 -4.27
C ASP A 206 0.79 6.06 -4.31
N GLN A 207 1.46 6.20 -3.15
CA GLN A 207 2.91 6.43 -3.10
C GLN A 207 3.74 5.17 -3.36
N SER A 208 3.11 3.99 -3.36
CA SER A 208 3.80 2.72 -3.57
C SER A 208 2.86 1.62 -4.06
N ILE A 209 3.42 0.60 -4.71
CA ILE A 209 2.70 -0.63 -5.04
C ILE A 209 3.39 -1.83 -4.43
N THR A 210 2.61 -2.87 -4.12
CA THR A 210 3.15 -4.17 -3.72
C THR A 210 2.82 -5.20 -4.79
N THR A 211 3.85 -5.70 -5.44
CA THR A 211 3.75 -6.69 -6.52
C THR A 211 4.14 -8.08 -5.99
N PRO A 212 3.91 -9.16 -6.75
CA PRO A 212 4.45 -10.49 -6.43
C PRO A 212 5.98 -10.56 -6.26
N ARG A 213 6.72 -9.55 -6.74
CA ARG A 213 8.18 -9.45 -6.60
C ARG A 213 8.62 -8.68 -5.37
N GLY A 214 7.79 -7.76 -4.89
CA GLY A 214 8.13 -6.87 -3.78
C GLY A 214 7.51 -5.48 -3.92
N HIS A 215 7.98 -4.58 -3.08
CA HIS A 215 7.49 -3.21 -3.02
C HIS A 215 8.19 -2.31 -4.06
N VAL A 216 7.43 -1.43 -4.67
CA VAL A 216 7.95 -0.40 -5.58
C VAL A 216 7.53 0.97 -5.04
N ILE A 217 8.45 1.90 -4.96
CA ILE A 217 8.14 3.31 -4.64
C ILE A 217 7.71 4.01 -5.93
N CYS A 218 6.56 4.62 -5.89
CA CYS A 218 5.97 5.34 -7.01
C CYS A 218 6.64 6.70 -7.24
N ASN A 219 6.32 7.33 -8.37
CA ASN A 219 6.65 8.71 -8.68
C ASN A 219 5.33 9.43 -9.03
N MET A 220 4.87 10.26 -8.10
CA MET A 220 3.57 10.91 -8.18
C MET A 220 3.49 11.85 -9.39
N ASN A 221 2.32 11.90 -10.02
CA ASN A 221 2.08 12.86 -11.11
C ASN A 221 1.93 14.29 -10.60
N SER A 222 1.32 14.48 -9.43
CA SER A 222 1.21 15.78 -8.79
C SER A 222 2.50 16.15 -8.05
N SER A 223 3.09 17.32 -8.37
CA SER A 223 4.25 17.85 -7.64
C SER A 223 3.96 18.10 -6.15
N GLN A 224 2.71 18.46 -5.81
CA GLN A 224 2.26 18.64 -4.43
C GLN A 224 2.36 17.35 -3.61
N ARG A 225 2.12 16.18 -4.25
CA ARG A 225 2.17 14.87 -3.61
C ARG A 225 3.55 14.19 -3.70
N ALA A 226 4.46 14.71 -4.53
CA ALA A 226 5.76 14.09 -4.76
C ALA A 226 6.56 13.80 -3.47
N PRO A 227 6.60 14.70 -2.44
CA PRO A 227 7.32 14.45 -1.20
C PRO A 227 6.75 13.31 -0.35
N GLU A 228 5.48 12.93 -0.52
CA GLU A 228 4.84 11.82 0.19
C GLU A 228 5.64 10.52 0.04
N THR A 229 6.27 10.29 -1.12
CA THR A 229 7.04 9.08 -1.41
C THR A 229 8.29 8.91 -0.55
N SER A 230 8.87 10.02 -0.06
CA SER A 230 10.02 10.00 0.85
C SER A 230 9.62 9.53 2.24
N ILE A 231 8.42 9.93 2.71
CA ILE A 231 7.86 9.47 3.98
C ILE A 231 7.57 7.97 3.91
N ILE A 232 6.93 7.51 2.84
CA ILE A 232 6.64 6.08 2.66
C ILE A 232 7.94 5.25 2.56
N SER A 233 8.99 5.79 1.94
CA SER A 233 10.30 5.14 1.92
C SER A 233 10.90 4.99 3.31
N LEU A 234 10.79 6.01 4.17
CA LEU A 234 11.21 5.94 5.57
C LEU A 234 10.38 4.91 6.35
N CYS A 235 9.06 4.87 6.11
CA CYS A 235 8.20 3.86 6.74
C CYS A 235 8.62 2.44 6.34
N TYR A 236 8.94 2.21 5.08
CA TYR A 236 9.40 0.91 4.61
C TYR A 236 10.74 0.52 5.22
N GLU A 237 11.69 1.45 5.32
CA GLU A 237 12.97 1.23 5.98
C GLU A 237 12.77 0.84 7.47
N HIS A 238 11.91 1.56 8.19
CA HIS A 238 11.58 1.26 9.59
C HIS A 238 10.98 -0.13 9.76
N LEU A 239 10.07 -0.52 8.86
CA LEU A 239 9.44 -1.84 8.85
C LEU A 239 10.37 -2.96 8.33
N GLY A 240 11.61 -2.64 7.96
CA GLY A 240 12.56 -3.58 7.39
C GLY A 240 12.22 -4.04 5.97
N LEU A 241 11.31 -3.35 5.29
CA LEU A 241 10.93 -3.60 3.91
C LEU A 241 11.92 -2.93 2.96
N LYS A 242 12.36 -3.66 1.93
CA LYS A 242 13.28 -3.13 0.92
C LYS A 242 12.56 -3.02 -0.42
N PRO A 243 12.25 -1.81 -0.90
CA PRO A 243 11.72 -1.64 -2.24
C PRO A 243 12.68 -2.21 -3.29
N ILE A 244 12.12 -2.91 -4.27
CA ILE A 244 12.89 -3.50 -5.39
C ILE A 244 13.13 -2.51 -6.52
N LEU A 245 12.35 -1.45 -6.57
CA LEU A 245 12.42 -0.39 -7.59
C LEU A 245 11.87 0.92 -7.00
N ARG A 246 12.39 2.04 -7.50
CA ARG A 246 11.78 3.37 -7.44
C ARG A 246 11.58 3.87 -8.88
N ILE A 247 10.38 4.36 -9.17
CA ILE A 247 10.10 5.01 -10.46
C ILE A 247 10.71 6.41 -10.44
N GLU A 248 11.42 6.77 -11.51
CA GLU A 248 12.21 8.01 -11.57
C GLU A 248 12.00 8.77 -12.90
N GLY A 249 12.58 9.96 -12.98
CA GLY A 249 12.58 10.80 -14.17
C GLY A 249 11.18 11.17 -14.65
N ASP A 250 10.89 10.90 -15.94
CA ASP A 250 9.59 11.18 -16.56
C ASP A 250 8.56 10.09 -16.31
N GLY A 251 8.95 8.96 -15.72
CA GLY A 251 8.04 7.89 -15.31
C GLY A 251 7.07 8.38 -14.23
N ARG A 252 5.78 8.12 -14.42
CA ARG A 252 4.72 8.38 -13.42
C ARG A 252 4.00 7.07 -13.11
N LEU A 253 3.80 6.86 -11.81
CA LEU A 253 3.08 5.72 -11.26
C LEU A 253 2.40 6.15 -10.00
N GLU A 254 1.10 5.85 -9.88
CA GLU A 254 0.33 5.94 -8.65
C GLU A 254 -0.35 4.59 -8.38
N GLY A 255 -0.37 4.17 -7.10
CA GLY A 255 -0.71 2.80 -6.73
C GLY A 255 -2.17 2.39 -6.94
N GLY A 256 -3.10 3.37 -7.04
CA GLY A 256 -4.49 3.11 -7.40
C GLY A 256 -4.67 2.55 -8.81
N ASP A 257 -3.66 2.67 -9.67
CA ASP A 257 -3.64 2.07 -11.00
C ASP A 257 -3.18 0.61 -11.03
N TYR A 258 -2.65 0.06 -9.94
CA TYR A 258 -2.09 -1.29 -9.92
C TYR A 258 -2.98 -2.28 -9.16
N ILE A 259 -3.38 -3.37 -9.83
CA ILE A 259 -4.18 -4.46 -9.22
C ILE A 259 -3.56 -5.82 -9.61
N PRO A 260 -3.03 -6.59 -8.64
CA PRO A 260 -2.60 -7.97 -8.90
C PRO A 260 -3.82 -8.89 -9.03
N ALA A 261 -3.89 -9.68 -10.10
CA ALA A 261 -5.06 -10.50 -10.43
C ALA A 261 -4.70 -11.97 -10.63
N GLY A 262 -3.95 -12.56 -9.70
CA GLY A 262 -3.60 -13.97 -9.60
C GLY A 262 -2.55 -14.43 -10.60
N THR A 263 -2.84 -14.39 -11.88
CA THR A 263 -1.90 -14.78 -12.95
C THR A 263 -1.49 -13.62 -13.85
N VAL A 264 -2.07 -12.45 -13.62
CA VAL A 264 -1.81 -11.25 -14.40
C VAL A 264 -1.69 -10.04 -13.49
N SER A 265 -0.94 -9.04 -13.89
CA SER A 265 -0.95 -7.69 -13.33
C SER A 265 -1.80 -6.80 -14.21
N LEU A 266 -2.80 -6.14 -13.62
CA LEU A 266 -3.54 -5.07 -14.27
C LEU A 266 -2.89 -3.74 -13.87
N ILE A 267 -2.72 -2.83 -14.84
CA ILE A 267 -2.20 -1.50 -14.56
C ILE A 267 -2.90 -0.46 -15.43
N GLY A 268 -3.50 0.55 -14.80
CA GLY A 268 -4.06 1.71 -15.47
C GLY A 268 -2.97 2.56 -16.14
N CYS A 269 -3.29 3.17 -17.27
CA CYS A 269 -2.47 4.17 -17.95
C CYS A 269 -3.38 5.30 -18.40
N GLY A 270 -3.22 6.47 -17.78
CA GLY A 270 -4.13 7.58 -18.02
C GLY A 270 -3.65 8.87 -17.36
N MET A 271 -4.47 9.41 -16.46
CA MET A 271 -4.20 10.70 -15.83
C MET A 271 -2.98 10.67 -14.90
N ARG A 272 -2.74 9.57 -14.18
CA ARG A 272 -1.78 9.50 -13.09
C ARG A 272 -0.57 8.61 -13.39
N THR A 273 -0.78 7.53 -14.07
CA THR A 273 0.26 6.59 -14.50
C THR A 273 0.50 6.70 -16.00
N ASN A 274 1.76 6.70 -16.42
CA ASN A 274 2.12 6.83 -17.82
C ASN A 274 2.92 5.62 -18.35
N ASP A 275 3.08 5.55 -19.68
CA ASP A 275 3.82 4.47 -20.34
C ASP A 275 5.27 4.37 -19.87
N GLU A 276 5.91 5.47 -19.51
CA GLU A 276 7.30 5.47 -19.03
C GLU A 276 7.42 4.79 -17.66
N GLY A 277 6.50 5.05 -16.70
CA GLY A 277 6.47 4.35 -15.42
C GLY A 277 6.22 2.86 -15.59
N ILE A 278 5.29 2.49 -16.50
CA ILE A 278 5.00 1.09 -16.83
C ILE A 278 6.21 0.40 -17.48
N ARG A 279 6.93 1.09 -18.36
CA ARG A 279 8.15 0.59 -19.00
C ARG A 279 9.23 0.27 -17.96
N GLN A 280 9.46 1.17 -17.00
CA GLN A 280 10.42 0.94 -15.91
C GLN A 280 10.06 -0.30 -15.07
N LEU A 281 8.78 -0.52 -14.77
CA LEU A 281 8.31 -1.74 -14.08
C LEU A 281 8.61 -3.00 -14.90
N MET A 282 8.37 -2.97 -16.23
CA MET A 282 8.64 -4.10 -17.12
C MET A 282 10.14 -4.40 -17.24
N GLU A 283 10.96 -3.38 -17.42
CA GLU A 283 12.42 -3.53 -17.57
C GLU A 283 13.08 -4.05 -16.28
N ALA A 284 12.58 -3.63 -15.11
CA ALA A 284 13.04 -4.14 -13.83
C ALA A 284 12.48 -5.53 -13.49
N ASP A 285 11.61 -6.11 -14.31
CA ASP A 285 10.86 -7.34 -13.98
C ASP A 285 10.06 -7.23 -12.68
N ALA A 286 9.57 -6.03 -12.38
CA ALA A 286 8.97 -5.72 -11.08
C ALA A 286 7.52 -6.24 -10.94
N PHE A 287 6.80 -6.53 -12.02
CA PHE A 287 5.42 -7.01 -11.95
C PHE A 287 5.27 -8.42 -11.34
N GLY A 288 6.22 -9.32 -11.60
CA GLY A 288 6.20 -10.69 -11.09
C GLY A 288 5.32 -11.68 -11.87
N HIS A 289 4.21 -11.24 -12.45
CA HIS A 289 3.37 -12.06 -13.33
C HIS A 289 3.95 -12.14 -14.75
N ASP A 290 3.64 -13.23 -15.44
CA ASP A 290 4.06 -13.41 -16.84
C ASP A 290 3.22 -12.60 -17.84
N THR A 291 2.08 -12.10 -17.41
CA THR A 291 1.19 -11.27 -18.21
C THR A 291 0.93 -9.94 -17.52
N VAL A 292 1.10 -8.85 -18.25
CA VAL A 292 0.75 -7.49 -17.82
C VAL A 292 -0.30 -6.94 -18.78
N VAL A 293 -1.36 -6.38 -18.22
CA VAL A 293 -2.47 -5.79 -18.95
C VAL A 293 -2.51 -4.31 -18.64
N VAL A 294 -2.15 -3.50 -19.62
CA VAL A 294 -2.16 -2.05 -19.53
C VAL A 294 -3.53 -1.55 -19.95
N VAL A 295 -4.33 -1.07 -19.01
CA VAL A 295 -5.68 -0.55 -19.23
C VAL A 295 -5.59 0.91 -19.62
N ARG A 296 -6.02 1.26 -20.83
CA ARG A 296 -5.97 2.63 -21.37
C ARG A 296 -7.20 3.41 -20.95
N ASP A 297 -7.00 4.46 -20.15
CA ASP A 297 -8.06 5.42 -19.82
C ASP A 297 -8.04 6.59 -20.82
N HIS A 298 -9.16 6.77 -21.54
CA HIS A 298 -9.32 7.84 -22.53
C HIS A 298 -10.17 9.00 -22.00
N LYS A 299 -10.88 8.81 -20.88
CA LYS A 299 -11.76 9.84 -20.30
C LYS A 299 -11.00 10.89 -19.51
N LEU A 300 -9.93 10.48 -18.81
CA LEU A 300 -9.06 11.34 -17.99
C LEU A 300 -9.86 12.22 -17.01
N TRP A 301 -10.79 11.63 -16.28
CA TRP A 301 -11.68 12.34 -15.35
C TRP A 301 -11.22 12.18 -13.90
N GLN A 302 -11.19 13.29 -13.12
CA GLN A 302 -10.66 13.31 -11.76
C GLN A 302 -11.32 12.28 -10.83
N MET A 303 -12.65 12.09 -10.90
CA MET A 303 -13.33 11.06 -10.09
C MET A 303 -12.95 9.63 -10.45
N GLN A 304 -12.51 9.41 -11.67
CA GLN A 304 -12.06 8.10 -12.18
C GLN A 304 -10.56 8.13 -12.50
N MET A 305 -9.78 8.82 -11.67
CA MET A 305 -8.36 9.11 -11.95
C MET A 305 -7.45 7.87 -11.96
N HIS A 306 -7.86 6.81 -11.27
CA HIS A 306 -7.15 5.54 -11.17
C HIS A 306 -8.03 4.36 -11.55
N LEU A 307 -7.42 3.23 -11.87
CA LEU A 307 -8.13 1.99 -12.19
C LEU A 307 -9.07 1.55 -11.07
N ASP A 308 -8.65 1.65 -9.80
CA ASP A 308 -9.41 1.23 -8.62
C ASP A 308 -10.66 2.08 -8.32
N THR A 309 -10.81 3.22 -8.98
CA THR A 309 -12.01 4.06 -8.83
C THR A 309 -13.16 3.64 -9.74
N TYR A 310 -12.88 2.93 -10.84
CA TYR A 310 -13.92 2.48 -11.79
C TYR A 310 -13.95 0.97 -12.04
N PHE A 311 -12.91 0.24 -11.59
CA PHE A 311 -12.80 -1.22 -11.65
C PHE A 311 -12.13 -1.75 -10.38
N ASN A 312 -12.65 -2.83 -9.78
CA ASN A 312 -12.02 -3.46 -8.62
C ASN A 312 -12.35 -4.95 -8.55
N ILE A 313 -11.54 -5.73 -7.82
CA ILE A 313 -11.66 -7.19 -7.74
C ILE A 313 -12.12 -7.64 -6.35
N ILE A 314 -13.17 -8.46 -6.31
CA ILE A 314 -13.74 -9.05 -5.09
C ILE A 314 -13.21 -10.47 -4.87
N ASP A 315 -13.10 -11.26 -5.94
CA ASP A 315 -12.70 -12.68 -5.89
C ASP A 315 -12.04 -13.09 -7.22
N ARG A 316 -11.51 -14.30 -7.29
CA ARG A 316 -10.85 -14.86 -8.49
C ARG A 316 -11.70 -14.84 -9.77
N ASN A 317 -13.00 -14.70 -9.63
CA ASN A 317 -13.96 -14.71 -10.73
C ASN A 317 -15.07 -13.65 -10.55
N LEU A 318 -14.90 -12.69 -9.65
CA LEU A 318 -15.88 -11.67 -9.35
C LEU A 318 -15.20 -10.30 -9.22
N CYS A 319 -15.72 -9.31 -9.94
CA CYS A 319 -15.23 -7.94 -9.89
C CYS A 319 -16.40 -6.95 -9.99
N THR A 320 -16.11 -5.68 -9.80
CA THR A 320 -17.03 -4.57 -10.03
C THR A 320 -16.53 -3.70 -11.16
N MET A 321 -17.43 -3.00 -11.81
CA MET A 321 -17.11 -1.93 -12.77
C MET A 321 -18.23 -0.91 -12.79
N VAL A 322 -17.88 0.37 -12.87
CA VAL A 322 -18.88 1.43 -12.99
C VAL A 322 -19.66 1.29 -14.30
N SER A 323 -20.98 1.50 -14.23
CA SER A 323 -21.91 1.26 -15.35
C SER A 323 -21.57 2.12 -16.58
N SER A 324 -21.00 3.30 -16.38
CA SER A 324 -20.55 4.17 -17.47
C SER A 324 -19.46 3.50 -18.33
N ARG A 325 -18.48 2.84 -17.71
CA ARG A 325 -17.40 2.10 -18.39
C ARG A 325 -17.88 0.75 -18.94
N LEU A 326 -18.71 0.05 -18.15
CA LEU A 326 -19.22 -1.29 -18.51
C LEU A 326 -20.06 -1.27 -19.80
N ASN A 327 -20.85 -0.21 -20.01
CA ASN A 327 -21.79 -0.06 -21.10
C ASN A 327 -21.29 0.82 -22.25
N ALA A 328 -20.07 1.38 -22.12
CA ALA A 328 -19.49 2.26 -23.12
C ALA A 328 -19.32 1.56 -24.48
N GLN A 329 -19.51 2.31 -25.53
CA GLN A 329 -19.35 1.85 -26.91
C GLN A 329 -18.01 2.33 -27.49
N LEU A 330 -17.52 1.60 -28.48
CA LEU A 330 -16.27 1.97 -29.17
C LEU A 330 -16.34 3.40 -29.71
N GLY A 331 -15.39 4.22 -29.32
CA GLY A 331 -15.30 5.64 -29.68
C GLY A 331 -15.81 6.60 -28.60
N GLU A 332 -16.45 6.10 -27.54
CA GLU A 332 -16.79 6.91 -26.37
C GLU A 332 -15.55 7.02 -25.44
N PRO A 333 -15.37 8.14 -24.73
CA PRO A 333 -14.24 8.33 -23.81
C PRO A 333 -14.19 7.30 -22.67
N GLU A 334 -15.36 6.80 -22.26
CA GLU A 334 -15.53 5.77 -21.24
C GLU A 334 -15.13 4.36 -21.71
N PHE A 335 -15.00 4.14 -23.02
CA PHE A 335 -14.61 2.85 -23.58
C PHE A 335 -13.12 2.57 -23.34
N ASN A 336 -12.82 1.74 -22.33
CA ASN A 336 -11.46 1.34 -22.07
C ASN A 336 -10.98 0.28 -23.06
N THR A 337 -9.80 0.48 -23.58
CA THR A 337 -9.01 -0.58 -24.25
C THR A 337 -7.90 -1.09 -23.33
N CYS A 338 -7.30 -2.21 -23.68
CA CYS A 338 -6.12 -2.69 -22.97
C CYS A 338 -5.10 -3.29 -23.92
N ASP A 339 -3.82 -3.11 -23.58
CA ASP A 339 -2.68 -3.73 -24.24
C ASP A 339 -2.19 -4.89 -23.38
N ILE A 340 -2.03 -6.05 -23.98
CA ILE A 340 -1.62 -7.26 -23.30
C ILE A 340 -0.15 -7.53 -23.63
N TRP A 341 0.68 -7.50 -22.60
CA TRP A 341 2.10 -7.82 -22.67
C TRP A 341 2.36 -9.18 -22.06
N ALA A 342 3.16 -9.98 -22.71
CA ALA A 342 3.55 -11.30 -22.24
C ALA A 342 5.07 -11.38 -22.04
N ARG A 343 5.49 -12.03 -20.95
CA ARG A 343 6.91 -12.31 -20.71
C ARG A 343 7.41 -13.30 -21.75
N LYS A 344 8.54 -13.00 -22.38
CA LYS A 344 9.20 -13.92 -23.29
C LYS A 344 9.70 -15.16 -22.52
N PRO A 345 9.45 -16.38 -23.01
CA PRO A 345 9.83 -17.59 -22.31
C PRO A 345 11.32 -17.62 -21.93
N GLY A 346 11.60 -17.89 -20.64
CA GLY A 346 12.96 -18.00 -20.12
C GLY A 346 13.71 -16.67 -19.96
N THR A 347 13.04 -15.54 -20.12
CA THR A 347 13.62 -14.21 -19.96
C THR A 347 12.86 -13.38 -18.94
N LYS A 348 13.36 -12.18 -18.64
CA LYS A 348 12.67 -11.15 -17.85
C LYS A 348 11.98 -10.10 -18.73
N GLU A 349 12.09 -10.22 -20.06
CA GLU A 349 11.58 -9.25 -21.01
C GLU A 349 10.10 -9.49 -21.32
N TYR A 350 9.33 -8.41 -21.40
CA TYR A 350 7.96 -8.43 -21.88
C TYR A 350 7.90 -8.01 -23.34
N ALA A 351 6.98 -8.60 -24.09
CA ALA A 351 6.67 -8.23 -25.47
C ALA A 351 5.16 -7.97 -25.59
N LEU A 352 4.81 -6.97 -26.37
CA LEU A 352 3.41 -6.71 -26.71
C LEU A 352 2.85 -7.91 -27.48
N TRP A 353 1.80 -8.52 -26.94
CA TRP A 353 1.13 -9.68 -27.55
C TRP A 353 -0.15 -9.27 -28.28
N LYS A 354 -0.99 -8.43 -27.65
CA LYS A 354 -2.21 -7.88 -28.25
C LYS A 354 -2.33 -6.42 -27.87
N GLN A 355 -2.82 -5.60 -28.78
CA GLN A 355 -3.03 -4.18 -28.60
C GLN A 355 -4.52 -3.84 -28.77
N ASP A 356 -4.96 -2.76 -28.11
CA ASP A 356 -6.28 -2.15 -28.26
C ASP A 356 -7.46 -3.14 -28.07
N GLN A 357 -7.32 -4.12 -27.17
CA GLN A 357 -8.41 -5.04 -26.88
C GLN A 357 -9.46 -4.36 -26.02
N PRO A 358 -10.79 -4.57 -26.24
CA PRO A 358 -11.82 -4.08 -25.32
C PRO A 358 -11.62 -4.63 -23.91
N PHE A 359 -11.46 -3.76 -22.91
CA PHE A 359 -11.13 -4.18 -21.54
C PHE A 359 -12.25 -5.02 -20.91
N VAL A 360 -13.52 -4.65 -21.08
CA VAL A 360 -14.68 -5.39 -20.58
C VAL A 360 -14.71 -6.83 -21.13
N GLU A 361 -14.46 -6.97 -22.43
CA GLU A 361 -14.41 -8.28 -23.08
C GLU A 361 -13.22 -9.11 -22.57
N TYR A 362 -12.08 -8.46 -22.38
CA TYR A 362 -10.92 -9.10 -21.78
C TYR A 362 -11.25 -9.67 -20.39
N ILE A 363 -11.83 -8.88 -19.49
CA ILE A 363 -12.21 -9.31 -18.14
C ILE A 363 -13.20 -10.46 -18.20
N ARG A 364 -14.24 -10.39 -19.03
CA ARG A 364 -15.21 -11.49 -19.23
C ARG A 364 -14.52 -12.75 -19.79
N SER A 365 -13.57 -12.61 -20.71
CA SER A 365 -12.83 -13.74 -21.26
C SER A 365 -11.94 -14.46 -20.23
N ARG A 366 -11.59 -13.75 -19.13
CA ARG A 366 -10.88 -14.32 -17.98
C ARG A 366 -11.80 -15.05 -16.98
N GLY A 367 -13.09 -15.06 -17.25
CA GLY A 367 -14.10 -15.74 -16.41
C GLY A 367 -14.61 -14.89 -15.26
N PHE A 368 -14.40 -13.57 -15.28
CA PHE A 368 -14.97 -12.70 -14.28
C PHE A 368 -16.45 -12.40 -14.57
N GLU A 369 -17.27 -12.56 -13.53
CA GLU A 369 -18.58 -11.94 -13.43
C GLU A 369 -18.40 -10.50 -12.94
N ILE A 370 -19.17 -9.56 -13.54
CA ILE A 370 -19.03 -8.13 -13.25
C ILE A 370 -20.30 -7.65 -12.57
N ILE A 371 -20.18 -7.15 -11.35
CA ILE A 371 -21.26 -6.44 -10.66
C ILE A 371 -21.20 -4.97 -11.13
N PRO A 372 -22.22 -4.45 -11.79
CA PRO A 372 -22.27 -3.05 -12.19
C PRO A 372 -22.48 -2.14 -10.98
N ILE A 373 -21.73 -1.04 -10.97
CA ILE A 373 -21.90 0.07 -10.01
C ILE A 373 -22.59 1.19 -10.77
N ASP A 374 -23.78 1.56 -10.34
CA ASP A 374 -24.57 2.61 -10.99
C ASP A 374 -24.11 3.99 -10.55
N TYR A 375 -24.51 5.03 -11.27
CA TYR A 375 -23.97 6.39 -11.11
C TYR A 375 -24.07 6.94 -9.69
N ASP A 376 -25.20 6.77 -9.00
CA ASP A 376 -25.38 7.30 -7.64
C ASP A 376 -24.43 6.60 -6.64
N ASP A 377 -24.23 5.30 -6.79
CA ASP A 377 -23.27 4.52 -5.97
C ASP A 377 -21.83 4.84 -6.36
N GLU A 378 -21.53 5.10 -7.64
CA GLU A 378 -20.24 5.57 -8.13
C GLU A 378 -19.86 6.89 -7.46
N MET A 379 -20.78 7.86 -7.38
CA MET A 379 -20.58 9.16 -6.74
C MET A 379 -20.31 9.03 -5.22
N HIS A 380 -20.66 7.91 -4.61
CA HIS A 380 -20.33 7.55 -3.23
C HIS A 380 -19.16 6.56 -3.14
N TYR A 381 -18.32 6.49 -4.18
CA TYR A 381 -17.10 5.67 -4.21
C TYR A 381 -17.31 4.18 -3.91
N ALA A 382 -18.49 3.63 -4.26
CA ALA A 382 -18.81 2.22 -4.05
C ALA A 382 -17.79 1.24 -4.65
N ASN A 383 -17.12 1.62 -5.75
CA ASN A 383 -16.12 0.81 -6.42
C ASN A 383 -14.75 0.81 -5.72
N ASN A 384 -14.48 1.81 -4.87
CA ASN A 384 -13.20 1.98 -4.18
C ASN A 384 -13.19 1.28 -2.81
N PHE A 385 -13.59 -0.01 -2.78
CA PHE A 385 -13.57 -0.87 -1.60
C PHE A 385 -12.23 -1.59 -1.46
N LEU A 386 -11.87 -1.98 -0.24
CA LEU A 386 -10.75 -2.88 0.04
C LEU A 386 -11.24 -4.33 0.13
N THR A 387 -10.72 -5.22 -0.68
CA THR A 387 -10.92 -6.66 -0.51
C THR A 387 -9.97 -7.19 0.56
N ILE A 388 -10.53 -7.64 1.69
CA ILE A 388 -9.76 -8.15 2.83
C ILE A 388 -9.61 -9.67 2.84
N ALA A 389 -10.49 -10.38 2.13
CA ALA A 389 -10.43 -11.83 1.89
C ALA A 389 -11.35 -12.17 0.69
N PRO A 390 -11.29 -13.38 0.13
CA PRO A 390 -12.19 -13.77 -0.96
C PRO A 390 -13.66 -13.53 -0.59
N ARG A 391 -14.37 -12.75 -1.40
CA ARG A 391 -15.77 -12.32 -1.19
C ARG A 391 -16.03 -11.58 0.13
N HIS A 392 -15.01 -10.97 0.70
CA HIS A 392 -15.12 -10.16 1.91
C HIS A 392 -14.46 -8.80 1.66
N ILE A 393 -15.27 -7.75 1.62
CA ILE A 393 -14.85 -6.40 1.29
C ILE A 393 -15.19 -5.40 2.41
N MET A 394 -14.41 -4.33 2.50
CA MET A 394 -14.72 -3.15 3.29
C MET A 394 -15.00 -2.00 2.34
N ALA A 395 -16.23 -1.51 2.36
CA ALA A 395 -16.73 -0.48 1.44
C ALA A 395 -17.36 0.68 2.22
N VAL A 396 -17.36 1.87 1.63
CA VAL A 396 -18.00 3.04 2.25
C VAL A 396 -19.51 2.83 2.37
N GLY A 397 -20.09 3.25 3.50
CA GLY A 397 -21.52 3.20 3.79
C GLY A 397 -22.35 4.07 2.85
N GLY A 398 -23.68 4.07 3.06
CA GLY A 398 -24.60 4.94 2.31
C GLY A 398 -24.94 4.49 0.89
N GLN A 399 -24.51 3.32 0.46
CA GLN A 399 -24.80 2.77 -0.87
C GLN A 399 -26.25 2.35 -1.03
N SER A 400 -26.75 2.34 -2.28
CA SER A 400 -28.12 2.00 -2.61
C SER A 400 -28.51 0.58 -2.15
N GLU A 401 -29.80 0.37 -1.82
CA GLU A 401 -30.34 -0.96 -1.51
C GLU A 401 -30.15 -1.94 -2.68
N GLU A 402 -30.17 -1.45 -3.90
CA GLU A 402 -29.95 -2.26 -5.10
C GLU A 402 -28.52 -2.80 -5.14
N LEU A 403 -27.50 -1.97 -4.90
CA LEU A 403 -26.13 -2.42 -4.87
C LEU A 403 -25.87 -3.37 -3.69
N GLN A 404 -26.42 -3.07 -2.51
CA GLN A 404 -26.34 -3.97 -1.35
C GLN A 404 -26.91 -5.34 -1.66
N ARG A 405 -28.05 -5.40 -2.39
CA ARG A 405 -28.66 -6.65 -2.84
C ARG A 405 -27.78 -7.37 -3.86
N ARG A 406 -27.19 -6.66 -4.85
CA ARG A 406 -26.28 -7.28 -5.83
C ARG A 406 -25.07 -7.94 -5.16
N PHE A 407 -24.49 -7.31 -4.15
CA PHE A 407 -23.41 -7.90 -3.36
C PHE A 407 -23.89 -9.15 -2.60
N ALA A 408 -25.04 -9.08 -1.94
CA ALA A 408 -25.60 -10.21 -1.19
C ALA A 408 -25.93 -11.39 -2.11
N ASP A 409 -26.58 -11.15 -3.27
CA ASP A 409 -26.92 -12.19 -4.26
C ASP A 409 -25.65 -12.86 -4.84
N ALA A 410 -24.55 -12.10 -4.97
CA ALA A 410 -23.25 -12.63 -5.37
C ALA A 410 -22.48 -13.30 -4.22
N GLY A 411 -23.06 -13.39 -3.01
CA GLY A 411 -22.41 -14.01 -1.84
C GLY A 411 -21.22 -13.21 -1.32
N VAL A 412 -21.23 -11.89 -1.45
CA VAL A 412 -20.20 -10.98 -0.94
C VAL A 412 -20.56 -10.52 0.47
N THR A 413 -19.66 -10.69 1.41
CA THR A 413 -19.74 -10.07 2.74
C THR A 413 -19.19 -8.66 2.66
N VAL A 414 -20.01 -7.68 3.03
CA VAL A 414 -19.60 -6.28 3.04
C VAL A 414 -19.59 -5.75 4.46
N GLU A 415 -18.46 -5.20 4.88
CA GLU A 415 -18.37 -4.37 6.07
C GLU A 415 -18.44 -2.91 5.64
N TRP A 416 -19.51 -2.24 6.03
CA TRP A 416 -19.75 -0.84 5.69
C TRP A 416 -18.94 0.08 6.62
N VAL A 417 -18.02 0.84 6.04
CA VAL A 417 -17.12 1.75 6.76
C VAL A 417 -17.71 3.16 6.72
N PRO A 418 -17.82 3.85 7.84
CA PRO A 418 -18.28 5.24 7.88
C PRO A 418 -17.15 6.18 7.42
N LEU A 419 -17.09 6.53 6.15
CA LEU A 419 -16.10 7.41 5.53
C LEU A 419 -16.77 8.58 4.79
N GLU A 420 -17.96 8.97 5.22
CA GLU A 420 -18.80 9.95 4.50
C GLU A 420 -18.13 11.32 4.33
N SER A 421 -17.24 11.72 5.25
CA SER A 421 -16.48 12.97 5.10
C SER A 421 -15.26 12.78 4.19
N LEU A 422 -14.60 11.62 4.26
CA LEU A 422 -13.33 11.39 3.55
C LEU A 422 -13.51 11.13 2.05
N ILE A 423 -14.70 10.70 1.60
CA ILE A 423 -14.97 10.50 0.17
C ILE A 423 -14.89 11.79 -0.64
N ASP A 424 -15.16 12.95 -0.03
CA ASP A 424 -14.99 14.26 -0.67
C ASP A 424 -13.52 14.57 -1.07
N GLY A 425 -12.60 13.68 -0.68
CA GLY A 425 -11.20 13.70 -1.11
C GLY A 425 -10.89 12.97 -2.42
N TYR A 426 -11.89 12.52 -3.18
CA TYR A 426 -11.76 11.71 -4.40
C TYR A 426 -11.23 10.29 -4.19
N GLY A 427 -11.57 9.65 -3.07
CA GLY A 427 -11.19 8.27 -2.78
C GLY A 427 -11.86 7.71 -1.54
N ALA A 428 -11.83 6.39 -1.37
CA ALA A 428 -12.45 5.70 -0.24
C ALA A 428 -11.54 4.61 0.36
N ALA A 429 -12.11 3.51 0.82
CA ALA A 429 -11.41 2.49 1.60
C ALA A 429 -10.16 1.91 0.91
N HIS A 430 -10.18 1.69 -0.41
CA HIS A 430 -9.02 1.17 -1.15
C HIS A 430 -7.88 2.20 -1.21
N CYS A 431 -8.19 3.44 -1.57
CA CYS A 431 -7.20 4.51 -1.69
C CYS A 431 -6.51 4.84 -0.36
N MET A 432 -7.20 4.67 0.79
CA MET A 432 -6.67 4.96 2.12
C MET A 432 -5.79 3.84 2.69
N THR A 433 -5.53 2.77 1.93
CA THR A 433 -4.82 1.60 2.41
C THR A 433 -3.72 1.16 1.45
N GLN A 434 -2.50 0.97 1.94
CA GLN A 434 -1.45 0.28 1.21
C GLN A 434 -1.25 -1.11 1.80
N VAL A 435 -1.68 -2.13 1.06
CA VAL A 435 -1.51 -3.52 1.50
C VAL A 435 -0.06 -3.94 1.29
N LEU A 436 0.64 -4.23 2.39
CA LEU A 436 2.04 -4.63 2.39
C LEU A 436 2.22 -6.13 2.18
N GLN A 437 1.30 -6.92 2.74
CA GLN A 437 1.32 -8.38 2.66
C GLN A 437 -0.09 -8.93 2.56
N ARG A 438 -0.22 -10.00 1.79
CA ARG A 438 -1.41 -10.86 1.74
C ARG A 438 -1.03 -12.31 1.99
N GLU A 439 -2.00 -13.13 2.30
CA GLU A 439 -1.86 -14.56 2.40
C GLU A 439 -1.29 -15.14 1.09
N THR A 440 -0.27 -15.99 1.21
CA THR A 440 0.24 -16.75 0.06
C THR A 440 -0.43 -18.10 0.09
N THR A 441 -1.31 -18.36 -0.87
CA THR A 441 -1.88 -19.70 -1.02
C THR A 441 -0.81 -20.66 -1.53
N GLY A 442 -0.61 -21.77 -0.82
CA GLY A 442 0.20 -22.89 -1.33
C GLY A 442 -0.23 -23.37 -2.72
N ASP A 443 -1.46 -23.07 -3.13
CA ASP A 443 -2.05 -23.42 -4.42
C ASP A 443 -1.50 -22.63 -5.62
N THR A 444 -1.01 -21.40 -5.43
CA THR A 444 -0.38 -20.67 -6.54
C THR A 444 1.01 -21.22 -6.88
N VAL A 445 1.68 -21.86 -5.94
CA VAL A 445 2.95 -22.59 -6.19
C VAL A 445 2.66 -24.05 -6.58
N SER A 446 1.61 -24.65 -6.06
CA SER A 446 1.23 -26.04 -6.33
C SER A 446 0.68 -26.26 -7.73
N ALA A 447 0.03 -25.27 -8.36
CA ALA A 447 -0.42 -25.41 -9.76
C ALA A 447 0.75 -25.58 -10.75
N ILE A 448 1.97 -25.19 -10.34
CA ILE A 448 3.20 -25.39 -11.13
C ILE A 448 3.98 -26.64 -10.68
N VAL A 449 3.81 -27.11 -9.45
CA VAL A 449 4.64 -28.19 -8.87
C VAL A 449 3.85 -29.50 -8.60
N SER A 450 2.53 -29.48 -8.40
CA SER A 450 1.75 -30.70 -8.08
C SER A 450 1.44 -31.60 -9.27
N THR A 451 1.73 -31.19 -10.52
CA THR A 451 1.59 -32.05 -11.71
C THR A 451 2.74 -33.02 -11.92
N ALA A 452 3.76 -33.04 -11.05
CA ALA A 452 4.91 -33.92 -11.20
C ALA A 452 4.75 -35.31 -10.56
N ASN A 453 3.69 -35.59 -9.78
CA ASN A 453 3.58 -36.84 -9.01
C ASN A 453 2.34 -37.73 -9.28
N ASP A 454 1.44 -37.37 -10.20
CA ASP A 454 0.35 -38.28 -10.60
C ASP A 454 0.62 -38.90 -11.98
N ALA A 455 1.55 -39.86 -11.98
CA ALA A 455 1.75 -40.77 -13.10
C ALA A 455 0.63 -41.84 -13.07
N ASN A 456 -0.57 -41.52 -13.55
CA ASN A 456 -1.57 -42.46 -14.11
C ASN A 456 -2.90 -41.76 -14.47
N VAL A 457 -2.87 -40.83 -15.44
CA VAL A 457 -4.10 -40.42 -16.15
C VAL A 457 -3.80 -40.40 -17.66
N THR A 458 -4.39 -41.37 -18.38
CA THR A 458 -4.23 -41.55 -19.82
C THR A 458 -5.16 -40.66 -20.67
N ASP A 459 -5.52 -39.48 -20.25
CA ASP A 459 -6.31 -38.53 -21.04
C ASP A 459 -5.57 -37.19 -21.14
N THR A 460 -4.66 -37.09 -22.11
CA THR A 460 -3.85 -35.89 -22.36
C THR A 460 -4.71 -34.77 -22.93
N LYS A 461 -5.06 -33.80 -22.11
CA LYS A 461 -5.80 -32.61 -22.51
C LYS A 461 -4.82 -31.47 -22.76
N ALA A 462 -4.58 -31.18 -24.05
CA ALA A 462 -3.77 -30.02 -24.47
C ALA A 462 -4.68 -28.79 -24.69
N TYR A 463 -4.21 -27.61 -24.26
CA TYR A 463 -4.89 -26.33 -24.43
C TYR A 463 -3.94 -25.31 -25.06
N SER A 464 -4.48 -24.44 -25.91
CA SER A 464 -3.76 -23.25 -26.36
C SER A 464 -3.56 -22.26 -25.21
N LEU A 465 -2.63 -21.31 -25.35
CA LEU A 465 -2.37 -20.31 -24.31
C LEU A 465 -3.58 -19.41 -23.99
N ASP A 466 -4.56 -19.34 -24.90
CA ASP A 466 -5.84 -18.66 -24.73
C ASP A 466 -6.93 -19.55 -24.08
N GLY A 467 -6.55 -20.76 -23.59
CA GLY A 467 -7.43 -21.67 -22.84
C GLY A 467 -8.35 -22.52 -23.71
N ARG A 468 -8.22 -22.55 -25.05
CA ARG A 468 -9.02 -23.43 -25.92
C ARG A 468 -8.45 -24.84 -25.92
N ARG A 469 -9.31 -25.85 -25.78
CA ARG A 469 -8.90 -27.24 -25.87
C ARG A 469 -8.43 -27.56 -27.30
N LEU A 470 -7.22 -28.08 -27.41
CA LEU A 470 -6.65 -28.52 -28.69
C LEU A 470 -7.06 -29.96 -29.00
N GLN A 471 -7.30 -30.25 -30.29
CA GLN A 471 -7.52 -31.63 -30.76
C GLN A 471 -6.17 -32.30 -31.03
N GLY A 472 -5.40 -32.62 -29.98
CA GLY A 472 -4.08 -33.22 -30.04
C GLY A 472 -2.95 -32.22 -29.78
N LYS A 473 -1.73 -32.74 -29.66
CA LYS A 473 -0.52 -31.91 -29.46
C LYS A 473 -0.13 -31.22 -30.77
N PRO A 474 0.19 -29.90 -30.76
CA PRO A 474 0.67 -29.22 -31.94
C PRO A 474 1.93 -29.87 -32.51
N SER A 475 2.01 -30.00 -33.83
CA SER A 475 3.12 -30.67 -34.54
C SER A 475 4.21 -29.72 -35.01
N CYS A 476 4.09 -28.43 -34.79
CA CYS A 476 5.07 -27.41 -35.21
C CYS A 476 5.42 -26.50 -34.00
N ALA A 477 6.49 -25.71 -34.17
CA ALA A 477 6.99 -24.81 -33.08
C ALA A 477 5.87 -23.90 -32.55
N ASP A 478 5.24 -24.34 -31.49
CA ASP A 478 4.13 -23.64 -30.85
C ASP A 478 4.20 -23.81 -29.30
N VAL A 479 3.58 -22.90 -28.60
CA VAL A 479 3.50 -22.94 -27.15
C VAL A 479 2.07 -23.31 -26.75
N TYR A 480 1.91 -24.39 -25.99
CA TYR A 480 0.61 -24.87 -25.54
C TYR A 480 0.69 -25.40 -24.10
N ILE A 481 -0.45 -25.62 -23.49
CA ILE A 481 -0.57 -26.20 -22.15
C ILE A 481 -0.96 -27.67 -22.28
N ASP A 482 -0.09 -28.57 -21.81
CA ASP A 482 -0.36 -30.01 -21.73
C ASP A 482 -0.45 -30.42 -20.27
N ASN A 483 -1.64 -30.89 -19.84
CA ASN A 483 -1.91 -31.24 -18.44
C ASN A 483 -1.50 -30.18 -17.44
N GLY A 484 -1.78 -28.90 -17.75
CA GLY A 484 -1.45 -27.77 -16.87
C GLY A 484 0.00 -27.29 -16.99
N ILE A 485 0.85 -27.93 -17.77
CA ILE A 485 2.26 -27.55 -17.96
C ILE A 485 2.42 -26.83 -19.30
N LYS A 486 3.08 -25.69 -19.30
CA LYS A 486 3.45 -24.96 -20.51
C LYS A 486 4.53 -25.73 -21.28
N VAL A 487 4.22 -26.19 -22.46
CA VAL A 487 5.11 -26.94 -23.34
C VAL A 487 5.49 -26.05 -24.52
N VAL A 488 6.78 -26.00 -24.83
CA VAL A 488 7.34 -25.34 -26.01
C VAL A 488 7.83 -26.44 -26.95
N ASN A 489 7.12 -26.67 -28.05
CA ASN A 489 7.64 -27.51 -29.11
C ASN A 489 8.71 -26.76 -29.87
N LYS A 490 9.91 -27.34 -29.97
CA LYS A 490 11.06 -26.78 -30.76
C LYS A 490 10.98 -27.23 -32.20
#